data_1ee167a3bfabe07f4b2350a62028e64e
#
_entry.id   1ee167a3bfabe07f4b2350a62028e64e
#
_cell.length_a   1.000
_cell.length_b   1.000
_cell.length_c   1.000
_cell.angle_alpha   90.00
_cell.angle_beta   90.00
_cell.angle_gamma   90.00
#
_symmetry.space_group_name_H-M   'P 1'
#
loop_
_entity.id
_entity.type
_entity.pdbx_description
1 polymer ?
#
loop_
_entity_poly.entity_id
_entity_poly.type
_entity_poly.pdbx_seq_one_letter_code
_entity_poly.pdbx_strand_id
1 'polypeptide(L)'
;MIDVTIANFQEEVIAASMTTPVLVDFWAPGGDPGELLGPLLEQLEAAYGGSFKLVRVDAIREEKISAAFGIQSVQTCILVVNGQPVDGFTGALPEGKIKEFLDKHLPPAPQAAPPTV
;
A
#
# COMPACT_ATOMS: atom_id res chain seq x y z
N MET A 1 7.83 2.54 7.22
CA MET A 1 6.76 1.58 6.84
C MET A 1 6.48 0.67 8.01
N ILE A 2 5.21 0.51 8.34
CA ILE A 2 4.81 -0.26 9.53
C ILE A 2 4.59 -1.71 9.16
N ASP A 3 5.11 -2.63 9.98
CA ASP A 3 4.84 -4.06 9.82
C ASP A 3 3.49 -4.36 10.47
N VAL A 4 2.56 -4.87 9.69
CA VAL A 4 1.23 -5.18 10.16
C VAL A 4 1.12 -6.66 10.47
N THR A 5 0.59 -6.97 11.65
CA THR A 5 0.31 -8.32 12.08
C THR A 5 -1.17 -8.42 12.43
N ILE A 6 -1.63 -9.62 12.75
CA ILE A 6 -3.03 -9.78 13.16
C ILE A 6 -3.33 -8.93 14.41
N ALA A 7 -2.32 -8.67 15.22
CA ALA A 7 -2.51 -7.92 16.45
C ALA A 7 -2.80 -6.44 16.22
N ASN A 8 -2.23 -5.85 15.19
CA ASN A 8 -2.42 -4.41 14.94
C ASN A 8 -3.17 -4.12 13.64
N PHE A 9 -3.65 -5.14 12.94
CA PHE A 9 -4.32 -4.95 11.65
C PHE A 9 -5.50 -3.99 11.75
N GLN A 10 -6.33 -4.16 12.77
CA GLN A 10 -7.53 -3.33 12.93
C GLN A 10 -7.17 -1.84 13.02
N GLU A 11 -6.16 -1.53 13.80
CA GLU A 11 -5.76 -0.12 13.99
C GLU A 11 -4.99 0.43 12.82
N GLU A 12 -4.01 -0.34 12.32
CA GLU A 12 -3.09 0.19 11.33
C GLU A 12 -3.65 0.19 9.93
N VAL A 13 -4.63 -0.64 9.64
CA VAL A 13 -5.22 -0.74 8.31
C VAL A 13 -6.68 -0.28 8.33
N ILE A 14 -7.54 -0.95 9.07
CA ILE A 14 -8.97 -0.67 8.99
C ILE A 14 -9.31 0.72 9.53
N ALA A 15 -8.95 0.98 10.78
CA ALA A 15 -9.25 2.28 11.38
C ALA A 15 -8.52 3.41 10.65
N ALA A 16 -7.25 3.19 10.30
CA ALA A 16 -6.48 4.21 9.61
C ALA A 16 -7.08 4.54 8.24
N SER A 17 -7.65 3.55 7.55
CA SER A 17 -8.21 3.75 6.22
C SER A 17 -9.50 4.59 6.23
N MET A 18 -10.06 4.82 7.40
CA MET A 18 -11.24 5.68 7.51
C MET A 18 -10.90 7.15 7.29
N THR A 19 -9.66 7.55 7.53
CA THR A 19 -9.23 8.93 7.35
C THR A 19 -8.21 9.10 6.23
N THR A 20 -7.40 8.07 5.96
CA THR A 20 -6.33 8.15 4.96
C THR A 20 -6.26 6.81 4.23
N PRO A 21 -6.24 6.80 2.90
CA PRO A 21 -6.06 5.53 2.18
C PRO A 21 -4.81 4.81 2.64
N VAL A 22 -4.90 3.49 2.77
CA VAL A 22 -3.79 2.67 3.23
C VAL A 22 -3.38 1.72 2.12
N LEU A 23 -2.12 1.79 1.72
CA LEU A 23 -1.57 0.85 0.73
C LEU A 23 -0.87 -0.26 1.50
N VAL A 24 -1.36 -1.47 1.33
CA VAL A 24 -0.85 -2.66 2.03
C VAL A 24 0.02 -3.44 1.07
N ASP A 25 1.31 -3.55 1.41
CA ASP A 25 2.28 -4.30 0.61
C ASP A 25 2.40 -5.71 1.20
N PHE A 26 1.86 -6.70 0.49
CA PHE A 26 1.99 -8.11 0.87
C PHE A 26 3.28 -8.64 0.30
N TRP A 27 4.25 -8.90 1.15
CA TRP A 27 5.60 -9.30 0.75
C TRP A 27 5.98 -10.60 1.43
N ALA A 28 7.10 -11.19 1.00
CA ALA A 28 7.64 -12.37 1.68
C ALA A 28 9.16 -12.25 1.74
N PRO A 29 9.77 -12.71 2.84
CA PRO A 29 11.22 -12.68 2.96
C PRO A 29 11.87 -13.46 1.81
N GLY A 30 12.91 -12.91 1.24
CA GLY A 30 13.63 -13.56 0.15
C GLY A 30 13.01 -13.37 -1.21
N GLY A 31 11.90 -12.64 -1.30
CA GLY A 31 11.28 -12.36 -2.58
C GLY A 31 11.89 -11.11 -3.21
N ASP A 32 12.59 -11.28 -4.32
CA ASP A 32 13.29 -10.17 -4.96
C ASP A 32 12.43 -8.96 -5.26
N PRO A 33 11.24 -9.11 -5.85
CA PRO A 33 10.45 -7.92 -6.14
C PRO A 33 10.12 -7.13 -4.89
N GLY A 34 9.93 -7.81 -3.76
CA GLY A 34 9.61 -7.12 -2.53
C GLY A 34 10.74 -6.26 -2.02
N GLU A 35 11.96 -6.70 -2.21
CA GLU A 35 13.11 -5.94 -1.77
C GLU A 35 13.30 -4.65 -2.57
N LEU A 36 12.94 -4.67 -3.83
CA LEU A 36 13.05 -3.49 -4.68
C LEU A 36 11.85 -2.57 -4.52
N LEU A 37 10.68 -3.15 -4.37
CA LEU A 37 9.44 -2.40 -4.32
C LEU A 37 9.28 -1.61 -3.02
N GLY A 38 9.70 -2.19 -1.90
CA GLY A 38 9.55 -1.53 -0.61
C GLY A 38 10.15 -0.14 -0.55
N PRO A 39 11.44 0.02 -0.87
CA PRO A 39 12.04 1.36 -0.88
C PRO A 39 11.37 2.33 -1.83
N LEU A 40 10.94 1.85 -2.99
CA LEU A 40 10.24 2.69 -3.94
C LEU A 40 8.92 3.19 -3.39
N LEU A 41 8.16 2.30 -2.75
CA LEU A 41 6.89 2.69 -2.14
C LEU A 41 7.10 3.69 -1.00
N GLU A 42 8.17 3.53 -0.23
CA GLU A 42 8.49 4.49 0.83
C GLU A 42 8.80 5.87 0.25
N GLN A 43 9.52 5.91 -0.85
CA GLN A 43 9.79 7.16 -1.53
C GLN A 43 8.50 7.83 -2.02
N LEU A 44 7.59 7.03 -2.53
CA LEU A 44 6.31 7.55 -3.01
C LEU A 44 5.44 8.05 -1.87
N GLU A 45 5.45 7.35 -0.74
CA GLU A 45 4.72 7.81 0.44
C GLU A 45 5.19 9.21 0.85
N ALA A 46 6.49 9.41 0.87
CA ALA A 46 7.07 10.70 1.21
C ALA A 46 6.73 11.74 0.15
N ALA A 47 6.84 11.36 -1.12
CA ALA A 47 6.57 12.29 -2.21
C ALA A 47 5.10 12.72 -2.25
N TYR A 48 4.20 11.85 -1.84
CA TYR A 48 2.78 12.18 -1.82
C TYR A 48 2.35 12.89 -0.52
N GLY A 49 3.32 13.18 0.35
CA GLY A 49 3.08 14.03 1.51
C GLY A 49 2.06 13.53 2.49
N GLY A 50 1.95 12.23 2.65
CA GLY A 50 0.99 11.65 3.58
C GLY A 50 -0.40 11.48 3.00
N SER A 51 -0.57 11.62 1.68
CA SER A 51 -1.87 11.39 1.05
C SER A 51 -2.31 9.93 1.16
N PHE A 52 -1.37 9.03 1.38
CA PHE A 52 -1.69 7.64 1.71
C PHE A 52 -0.70 7.16 2.77
N LYS A 53 -1.10 6.11 3.48
CA LYS A 53 -0.27 5.47 4.49
C LYS A 53 0.23 4.16 3.91
N LEU A 54 1.52 3.88 4.07
CA LEU A 54 2.10 2.65 3.58
C LEU A 54 2.36 1.70 4.75
N VAL A 55 1.87 0.47 4.63
CA VAL A 55 2.14 -0.59 5.60
C VAL A 55 2.52 -1.84 4.84
N ARG A 56 3.11 -2.80 5.52
CA ARG A 56 3.45 -4.06 4.88
C ARG A 56 3.02 -5.24 5.74
N VAL A 57 2.70 -6.34 5.08
CA VAL A 57 2.30 -7.59 5.72
C VAL A 57 3.17 -8.69 5.16
N ASP A 58 3.79 -9.46 6.06
CA ASP A 58 4.51 -10.67 5.66
C ASP A 58 3.42 -11.69 5.28
N ALA A 59 3.27 -11.91 3.98
CA ALA A 59 2.14 -12.68 3.46
C ALA A 59 2.16 -14.14 3.90
N ILE A 60 3.33 -14.68 4.19
CA ILE A 60 3.44 -16.07 4.62
C ILE A 60 3.18 -16.19 6.10
N ARG A 61 3.75 -15.30 6.90
CA ARG A 61 3.59 -15.33 8.33
C ARG A 61 2.17 -14.96 8.76
N GLU A 62 1.57 -13.99 8.09
CA GLU A 62 0.23 -13.50 8.43
C GLU A 62 -0.79 -14.08 7.47
N GLU A 63 -0.89 -15.41 7.45
CA GLU A 63 -1.75 -16.05 6.46
C GLU A 63 -3.24 -15.74 6.65
N LYS A 64 -3.68 -15.41 7.85
CA LYS A 64 -5.07 -15.02 8.07
C LYS A 64 -5.40 -13.70 7.37
N ILE A 65 -4.47 -12.77 7.40
CA ILE A 65 -4.66 -11.49 6.71
C ILE A 65 -4.64 -11.72 5.21
N SER A 66 -3.68 -12.53 4.74
CA SER A 66 -3.58 -12.85 3.31
C SER A 66 -4.85 -13.51 2.80
N ALA A 67 -5.41 -14.44 3.58
CA ALA A 67 -6.63 -15.13 3.20
C ALA A 67 -7.81 -14.16 3.16
N ALA A 68 -7.89 -13.25 4.12
CA ALA A 68 -8.97 -12.27 4.16
C ALA A 68 -8.96 -11.36 2.93
N PHE A 69 -7.79 -11.09 2.37
CA PHE A 69 -7.67 -10.26 1.17
C PHE A 69 -7.66 -11.08 -0.12
N GLY A 70 -7.71 -12.41 -0.02
CA GLY A 70 -7.66 -13.25 -1.19
C GLY A 70 -6.33 -13.22 -1.92
N ILE A 71 -5.23 -13.02 -1.19
CA ILE A 71 -3.91 -12.93 -1.78
C ILE A 71 -3.48 -14.31 -2.27
N GLN A 72 -3.16 -14.42 -3.55
CA GLN A 72 -2.76 -15.68 -4.15
C GLN A 72 -1.29 -15.72 -4.51
N SER A 73 -0.65 -14.57 -4.58
CA SER A 73 0.79 -14.52 -4.84
C SER A 73 1.38 -13.41 -4.03
N VAL A 74 2.63 -13.59 -3.62
CA VAL A 74 3.32 -12.54 -2.91
C VAL A 74 3.70 -11.47 -3.90
N GLN A 75 4.01 -10.32 -3.36
CA GLN A 75 4.23 -9.10 -4.06
C GLN A 75 2.93 -8.61 -4.67
N THR A 76 1.94 -8.44 -3.80
CA THR A 76 0.66 -7.85 -4.16
C THR A 76 0.47 -6.64 -3.26
N CYS A 77 0.05 -5.54 -3.84
CA CYS A 77 -0.28 -4.35 -3.07
C CYS A 77 -1.77 -4.09 -3.20
N ILE A 78 -2.42 -3.83 -2.08
CA ILE A 78 -3.86 -3.57 -2.04
C ILE A 78 -4.10 -2.22 -1.41
N LEU A 79 -4.90 -1.39 -2.05
CA LEU A 79 -5.28 -0.10 -1.50
C LEU A 79 -6.59 -0.24 -0.74
N VAL A 80 -6.59 0.17 0.52
CA VAL A 80 -7.76 0.07 1.40
C VAL A 80 -8.28 1.46 1.71
N VAL A 81 -9.55 1.68 1.48
CA VAL A 81 -10.22 2.95 1.75
C VAL A 81 -11.52 2.66 2.49
N ASN A 82 -11.73 3.36 3.59
CA ASN A 82 -12.93 3.18 4.41
C ASN A 82 -13.16 1.72 4.83
N GLY A 83 -12.06 1.05 5.16
CA GLY A 83 -12.10 -0.31 5.66
C GLY A 83 -12.30 -1.38 4.60
N GLN A 84 -12.24 -1.02 3.32
CA GLN A 84 -12.48 -1.97 2.24
C GLN A 84 -11.38 -1.87 1.17
N PRO A 85 -10.97 -3.01 0.60
CA PRO A 85 -10.06 -2.98 -0.53
C PRO A 85 -10.77 -2.41 -1.75
N VAL A 86 -10.15 -1.44 -2.39
CA VAL A 86 -10.76 -0.79 -3.56
C VAL A 86 -10.01 -1.08 -4.86
N ASP A 87 -8.73 -1.39 -4.78
CA ASP A 87 -7.93 -1.69 -5.97
C ASP A 87 -6.64 -2.34 -5.54
N GLY A 88 -5.87 -2.88 -6.48
CA GLY A 88 -4.60 -3.49 -6.17
C GLY A 88 -3.80 -3.79 -7.41
N PHE A 89 -2.53 -4.16 -7.21
CA PHE A 89 -1.69 -4.62 -8.31
C PHE A 89 -0.76 -5.71 -7.81
N THR A 90 -0.25 -6.53 -8.73
CA THR A 90 0.70 -7.59 -8.40
C THR A 90 2.00 -7.34 -9.15
N GLY A 91 3.10 -7.79 -8.54
CA GLY A 91 4.41 -7.66 -9.14
C GLY A 91 5.02 -6.30 -8.89
N ALA A 92 6.29 -6.18 -9.23
CA ALA A 92 7.03 -4.94 -9.05
C ALA A 92 6.82 -4.04 -10.26
N LEU A 93 5.83 -3.19 -10.18
CA LEU A 93 5.55 -2.26 -11.28
C LEU A 93 6.59 -1.16 -11.34
N PRO A 94 6.84 -0.59 -12.52
CA PRO A 94 7.67 0.60 -12.63
C PRO A 94 7.04 1.76 -11.88
N GLU A 95 7.86 2.70 -11.45
CA GLU A 95 7.41 3.85 -10.67
C GLU A 95 6.26 4.59 -11.35
N GLY A 96 6.35 4.82 -12.66
CA GLY A 96 5.30 5.53 -13.37
C GLY A 96 3.95 4.85 -13.32
N LYS A 97 3.96 3.51 -13.35
CA LYS A 97 2.72 2.74 -13.27
C LYS A 97 2.12 2.79 -11.86
N ILE A 98 2.97 2.78 -10.85
CA ILE A 98 2.50 2.89 -9.47
C ILE A 98 1.90 4.27 -9.25
N LYS A 99 2.52 5.31 -9.80
CA LYS A 99 1.97 6.66 -9.70
C LYS A 99 0.60 6.76 -10.38
N GLU A 100 0.45 6.15 -11.55
CA GLU A 100 -0.85 6.11 -12.22
C GLU A 100 -1.90 5.45 -11.35
N PHE A 101 -1.52 4.33 -10.71
CA PHE A 101 -2.41 3.61 -9.81
C PHE A 101 -2.83 4.50 -8.64
N LEU A 102 -1.87 5.16 -8.01
CA LEU A 102 -2.15 6.02 -6.87
C LEU A 102 -3.00 7.21 -7.27
N ASP A 103 -2.69 7.81 -8.40
CA ASP A 103 -3.40 9.02 -8.86
C ASP A 103 -4.87 8.77 -9.19
N LYS A 104 -5.23 7.53 -9.48
CA LYS A 104 -6.62 7.18 -9.70
C LYS A 104 -7.46 7.33 -8.43
N HIS A 105 -6.85 7.14 -7.28
CA HIS A 105 -7.58 7.01 -6.02
C HIS A 105 -7.24 8.08 -5.01
N LEU A 106 -6.16 8.83 -5.21
CA LEU A 106 -5.67 9.79 -4.25
C LEU A 106 -5.77 11.20 -4.80
N PRO A 107 -5.88 12.21 -3.90
CA PRO A 107 -5.77 13.58 -4.35
C PRO A 107 -4.35 13.83 -4.87
N PRO A 108 -4.15 14.85 -5.68
CA PRO A 108 -2.81 15.18 -6.15
C PRO A 108 -1.86 15.37 -4.99
N ALA A 109 -0.60 15.02 -5.20
CA ALA A 109 0.41 15.23 -4.18
C ALA A 109 0.51 16.72 -3.86
N PRO A 110 0.67 17.08 -2.60
CA PRO A 110 0.68 18.48 -2.20
C PRO A 110 1.63 19.34 -2.97
N GLN A 111 2.83 18.84 -3.24
CA GLN A 111 3.81 19.62 -3.95
C GLN A 111 3.50 19.76 -5.43
N ALA A 112 2.62 18.96 -5.94
CA ALA A 112 2.20 19.01 -7.33
C ALA A 112 0.87 19.74 -7.47
N ALA A 113 0.29 20.15 -6.39
CA ALA A 113 -0.98 20.82 -6.46
C ALA A 113 -0.81 22.11 -7.22
N PRO A 114 -1.42 22.29 -8.34
CA PRO A 114 -1.25 23.46 -9.12
C PRO A 114 -2.04 24.52 -8.52
N PRO A 115 -1.56 25.54 -8.65
CA PRO A 115 -2.31 26.55 -8.24
C PRO A 115 -3.33 26.71 -9.21
N THR A 116 -3.79 26.58 -9.60
CA THR A 116 -4.58 26.74 -10.29
C THR A 116 -5.08 27.31 -10.76
N VAL A 117 -5.18 27.51 -11.11
CA VAL A 117 -5.60 27.97 -11.68
C VAL A 117 -6.27 28.28 -11.79
#